data_34a04a2f7ce5bf5daec453d51afafe89
#
_entry.id   34a04a2f7ce5bf5daec453d51afafe89
#
_cell.length_a   1.000
_cell.length_b   1.000
_cell.length_c   1.000
_cell.angle_alpha   90.00
_cell.angle_beta   90.00
_cell.angle_gamma   90.00
#
_symmetry.space_group_name_H-M   'P 1'
#
loop_
_entity.id
_entity.type
_entity.pdbx_description
1 polymer ?
#
loop_
_entity_poly.entity_id
_entity_poly.type
_entity_poly.pdbx_seq_one_letter_code
_entity_poly.pdbx_strand_id
1 'polypeptide(L)'
;KSQAGSPLFNRALHGLYPPGSVFKVAIGSYYLEKAMLGTGFPLTIDCGPEFRTPDGKGIVRDLSYYSYQARGKKWPGFGEIDLGKAIEQSCNVYFAQVGVTIGKDGFDWLRRLLRFDQSLTLYKGIVGSTASAKSRFPELNPDDSFSMALMGIGQGKLQVTPLHMAMVAACVANQGMLMQPRLTFDKPMEELGRAMSPRTSAFMRDMMARVVTDGTARKAFDGFEMSVGGKTGSAQNPTGDSHAWFIGFAPLERPQIAISVVVENGGYGGSTAAPIARHALELATRYGLIRP
;
A
#
# COMPACT_ATOMS: atom_id res chain seq x y z
N LYS A 1 23.65 9.25 -3.22
CA LYS A 1 23.17 9.98 -4.41
C LYS A 1 22.69 8.93 -5.40
N SER A 2 21.36 8.68 -5.47
CA SER A 2 20.80 7.95 -6.59
C SER A 2 20.95 8.86 -7.81
N GLN A 3 21.93 8.61 -8.63
CA GLN A 3 21.98 9.26 -9.93
C GLN A 3 20.76 8.74 -10.72
N ALA A 4 19.88 9.64 -11.11
CA ALA A 4 18.91 9.35 -12.15
C ALA A 4 19.69 8.73 -13.32
N GLY A 5 19.38 7.47 -13.64
CA GLY A 5 20.04 6.76 -14.71
C GLY A 5 21.06 5.68 -14.32
N SER A 6 21.20 5.26 -13.05
CA SER A 6 22.01 4.09 -12.72
C SER A 6 21.28 2.78 -13.11
N PRO A 7 21.60 2.17 -14.26
CA PRO A 7 20.91 0.97 -14.73
C PRO A 7 21.24 -0.27 -13.88
N LEU A 8 22.36 -0.26 -13.16
CA LEU A 8 22.80 -1.36 -12.30
C LEU A 8 22.20 -1.30 -10.88
N PHE A 9 21.55 -0.19 -10.51
CA PHE A 9 20.89 -0.09 -9.22
C PHE A 9 19.57 -0.86 -9.23
N ASN A 10 19.49 -1.94 -8.46
CA ASN A 10 18.27 -2.73 -8.34
C ASN A 10 17.23 -2.00 -7.49
N ARG A 11 16.38 -1.20 -8.14
CA ARG A 11 15.34 -0.40 -7.49
C ARG A 11 14.30 -1.26 -6.77
N ALA A 12 14.02 -2.46 -7.25
CA ALA A 12 13.07 -3.36 -6.64
C ALA A 12 13.49 -3.80 -5.23
N LEU A 13 14.79 -4.01 -5.04
CA LEU A 13 15.36 -4.48 -3.77
C LEU A 13 15.93 -3.35 -2.90
N HIS A 14 16.46 -2.29 -3.53
CA HIS A 14 17.25 -1.27 -2.82
C HIS A 14 16.69 0.14 -2.92
N GLY A 15 15.76 0.41 -3.82
CA GLY A 15 15.06 1.69 -3.89
C GLY A 15 14.20 1.89 -2.65
N LEU A 16 14.32 3.07 -2.03
CA LEU A 16 13.55 3.46 -0.85
C LEU A 16 12.68 4.66 -1.21
N TYR A 17 11.37 4.46 -1.18
CA TYR A 17 10.38 5.44 -1.61
C TYR A 17 9.29 5.60 -0.56
N PRO A 18 8.72 6.80 -0.38
CA PRO A 18 7.47 6.92 0.35
C PRO A 18 6.40 6.09 -0.35
N PRO A 19 5.65 5.24 0.37
CA PRO A 19 4.66 4.37 -0.27
C PRO A 19 3.39 5.11 -0.69
N GLY A 20 3.07 6.22 -0.03
CA GLY A 20 1.79 6.89 -0.23
C GLY A 20 0.62 5.93 0.02
N SER A 21 -0.44 6.10 -0.75
CA SER A 21 -1.71 5.38 -0.54
C SER A 21 -1.66 3.86 -0.68
N VAL A 22 -0.58 3.25 -1.19
CA VAL A 22 -0.48 1.78 -1.18
C VAL A 22 -0.27 1.23 0.24
N PHE A 23 0.27 2.04 1.15
CA PHE A 23 0.42 1.67 2.56
C PHE A 23 -0.92 1.57 3.30
N LYS A 24 -1.99 2.18 2.79
CA LYS A 24 -3.35 2.09 3.35
C LYS A 24 -3.86 0.64 3.42
N VAL A 25 -3.33 -0.26 2.60
CA VAL A 25 -3.64 -1.71 2.68
C VAL A 25 -3.16 -2.28 4.02
N ALA A 26 -1.93 -1.98 4.43
CA ALA A 26 -1.40 -2.45 5.72
C ALA A 26 -2.15 -1.81 6.90
N ILE A 27 -2.36 -0.49 6.86
CA ILE A 27 -3.09 0.25 7.89
C ILE A 27 -4.53 -0.25 8.02
N GLY A 28 -5.23 -0.36 6.88
CA GLY A 28 -6.63 -0.81 6.85
C GLY A 28 -6.80 -2.25 7.33
N SER A 29 -5.84 -3.13 7.00
CA SER A 29 -5.84 -4.52 7.49
C SER A 29 -5.72 -4.58 9.02
N TYR A 30 -4.78 -3.81 9.59
CA TYR A 30 -4.63 -3.74 11.04
C TYR A 30 -5.88 -3.16 11.72
N TYR A 31 -6.39 -2.05 11.19
CA TYR A 31 -7.58 -1.39 11.72
C TYR A 31 -8.80 -2.32 11.72
N LEU A 32 -9.03 -2.99 10.59
CA LEU A 32 -10.13 -3.95 10.45
C LEU A 32 -9.99 -5.13 11.41
N GLU A 33 -8.77 -5.70 11.53
CA GLU A 33 -8.48 -6.79 12.47
C GLU A 33 -8.84 -6.38 13.90
N LYS A 34 -8.44 -5.19 14.31
CA LYS A 34 -8.72 -4.67 15.65
C LYS A 34 -10.22 -4.39 15.86
N ALA A 35 -10.87 -3.77 14.88
CA ALA A 35 -12.32 -3.54 14.95
C ALA A 35 -13.09 -4.85 15.11
N MET A 36 -12.73 -5.90 14.38
CA MET A 36 -13.36 -7.23 14.50
C MET A 36 -13.08 -7.92 15.84
N LEU A 37 -11.99 -7.57 16.52
CA LEU A 37 -11.66 -8.06 17.87
C LEU A 37 -12.38 -7.27 18.98
N GLY A 38 -13.26 -6.34 18.63
CA GLY A 38 -14.06 -5.59 19.58
C GLY A 38 -13.32 -4.46 20.31
N THR A 39 -12.28 -3.90 19.70
CA THR A 39 -11.54 -2.77 20.32
C THR A 39 -12.28 -1.44 20.33
N GLY A 40 -13.52 -1.41 19.80
CA GLY A 40 -14.32 -0.18 19.72
C GLY A 40 -13.92 0.75 18.57
N PHE A 41 -13.06 0.32 17.65
CA PHE A 41 -12.75 1.11 16.46
C PHE A 41 -13.99 1.24 15.57
N PRO A 42 -14.41 2.47 15.19
CA PRO A 42 -15.61 2.67 14.38
C PRO A 42 -15.42 2.10 12.98
N LEU A 43 -16.43 1.38 12.47
CA LEU A 43 -16.42 0.84 11.10
C LEU A 43 -16.67 1.92 10.05
N THR A 44 -17.38 3.00 10.41
CA THR A 44 -17.61 4.17 9.57
C THR A 44 -16.97 5.42 10.20
N ILE A 45 -16.48 6.32 9.36
CA ILE A 45 -15.83 7.56 9.77
C ILE A 45 -16.37 8.69 8.89
N ASP A 46 -16.70 9.83 9.51
CA ASP A 46 -17.04 11.02 8.76
C ASP A 46 -15.79 11.63 8.10
N CYS A 47 -15.86 11.74 6.79
CA CYS A 47 -14.80 12.25 5.93
C CYS A 47 -15.24 13.58 5.30
N GLY A 48 -15.28 14.62 6.12
CA GLY A 48 -15.48 15.99 5.67
C GLY A 48 -14.41 16.45 4.67
N PRO A 49 -14.39 17.74 4.29
CA PRO A 49 -13.46 18.26 3.29
C PRO A 49 -11.98 18.19 3.73
N GLU A 50 -11.73 18.18 5.04
CA GLU A 50 -10.38 18.12 5.62
C GLU A 50 -10.43 17.51 7.02
N PHE A 51 -9.31 16.94 7.47
CA PHE A 51 -9.10 16.52 8.85
C PHE A 51 -8.00 17.38 9.49
N ARG A 52 -8.34 18.04 10.58
CA ARG A 52 -7.41 18.77 11.44
C ARG A 52 -6.93 17.86 12.56
N THR A 53 -5.61 17.74 12.70
CA THR A 53 -5.04 16.86 13.72
C THR A 53 -5.28 17.41 15.12
N PRO A 54 -5.50 16.54 16.13
CA PRO A 54 -5.80 16.96 17.51
C PRO A 54 -4.73 17.86 18.14
N ASP A 55 -3.46 17.70 17.74
CA ASP A 55 -2.34 18.56 18.19
C ASP A 55 -2.30 19.93 17.50
N GLY A 56 -3.21 20.19 16.57
CA GLY A 56 -3.29 21.45 15.82
C GLY A 56 -2.15 21.69 14.82
N LYS A 57 -1.21 20.73 14.66
CA LYS A 57 -0.02 20.94 13.83
C LYS A 57 -0.26 20.81 12.33
N GLY A 58 -1.36 20.14 11.93
CA GLY A 58 -1.56 19.92 10.51
C GLY A 58 -3.00 19.66 10.06
N ILE A 59 -3.16 19.71 8.74
CA ILE A 59 -4.42 19.46 8.06
C ILE A 59 -4.16 18.44 6.95
N VAL A 60 -4.97 17.40 6.90
CA VAL A 60 -4.95 16.41 5.81
C VAL A 60 -6.18 16.58 4.93
N ARG A 61 -5.96 16.54 3.60
CA ARG A 61 -6.99 16.68 2.58
C ARG A 61 -6.89 15.59 1.53
N ASP A 62 -8.01 15.29 0.91
CA ASP A 62 -8.06 14.40 -0.24
C ASP A 62 -7.58 15.07 -1.53
N LEU A 63 -7.14 14.27 -2.50
CA LEU A 63 -6.81 14.78 -3.84
C LEU A 63 -8.01 15.47 -4.50
N SER A 64 -9.22 15.00 -4.22
CA SER A 64 -10.47 15.60 -4.69
C SER A 64 -10.63 17.05 -4.22
N TYR A 65 -10.17 17.39 -3.01
CA TYR A 65 -10.18 18.76 -2.51
C TYR A 65 -9.48 19.72 -3.49
N TYR A 66 -8.27 19.39 -3.89
CA TYR A 66 -7.47 20.22 -4.80
C TYR A 66 -8.05 20.26 -6.22
N SER A 67 -8.62 19.14 -6.68
CA SER A 67 -9.28 19.06 -7.98
C SER A 67 -10.54 19.92 -8.05
N TYR A 68 -11.32 19.99 -6.96
CA TYR A 68 -12.49 20.85 -6.86
C TYR A 68 -12.09 22.32 -6.77
N GLN A 69 -11.10 22.63 -5.93
CA GLN A 69 -10.57 23.99 -5.78
C GLN A 69 -10.04 24.54 -7.11
N ALA A 70 -9.32 23.73 -7.89
CA ALA A 70 -8.83 24.13 -9.22
C ALA A 70 -9.95 24.48 -10.23
N ARG A 71 -11.17 23.99 -9.99
CA ARG A 71 -12.39 24.29 -10.76
C ARG A 71 -13.25 25.39 -10.13
N GLY A 72 -12.75 26.09 -9.10
CA GLY A 72 -13.51 27.10 -8.36
C GLY A 72 -14.67 26.55 -7.53
N LYS A 73 -14.68 25.24 -7.22
CA LYS A 73 -15.72 24.56 -6.46
C LYS A 73 -15.24 24.19 -5.06
N LYS A 74 -16.18 24.11 -4.12
CA LYS A 74 -15.89 23.56 -2.77
C LYS A 74 -16.04 22.04 -2.80
N TRP A 75 -15.08 21.33 -2.24
CA TRP A 75 -15.14 19.91 -1.98
C TRP A 75 -15.94 19.68 -0.69
N PRO A 76 -17.04 18.91 -0.70
CA PRO A 76 -17.83 18.67 0.52
C PRO A 76 -17.26 17.59 1.42
N GLY A 77 -16.26 16.82 0.95
CA GLY A 77 -15.83 15.56 1.54
C GLY A 77 -16.59 14.37 0.96
N PHE A 78 -16.30 13.18 1.49
CA PHE A 78 -17.02 11.95 1.14
C PHE A 78 -18.21 11.71 2.07
N GLY A 79 -18.36 12.48 3.17
CA GLY A 79 -19.33 12.22 4.22
C GLY A 79 -18.97 10.97 5.04
N GLU A 80 -19.95 10.33 5.63
CA GLU A 80 -19.76 9.10 6.39
C GLU A 80 -19.52 7.92 5.45
N ILE A 81 -18.34 7.31 5.52
CA ILE A 81 -17.92 6.17 4.69
C ILE A 81 -17.31 5.06 5.52
N ASP A 82 -17.42 3.83 5.02
CA ASP A 82 -16.75 2.67 5.59
C ASP A 82 -15.30 2.49 5.06
N LEU A 83 -14.58 1.54 5.63
CA LEU A 83 -13.21 1.21 5.21
C LEU A 83 -13.15 0.77 3.74
N GLY A 84 -14.16 0.04 3.24
CA GLY A 84 -14.21 -0.42 1.85
C GLY A 84 -14.26 0.75 0.88
N LYS A 85 -15.15 1.73 1.14
CA LYS A 85 -15.23 2.95 0.34
C LYS A 85 -13.97 3.81 0.46
N ALA A 86 -13.38 3.86 1.65
CA ALA A 86 -12.12 4.58 1.87
C ALA A 86 -10.94 3.97 1.12
N ILE A 87 -10.84 2.64 1.01
CA ILE A 87 -9.83 1.94 0.20
C ILE A 87 -10.09 2.19 -1.29
N GLU A 88 -11.34 2.03 -1.76
CA GLU A 88 -11.79 2.21 -3.14
C GLU A 88 -11.43 3.60 -3.67
N GLN A 89 -11.79 4.65 -2.92
CA GLN A 89 -11.58 6.05 -3.28
C GLN A 89 -10.22 6.59 -2.83
N SER A 90 -9.46 5.79 -2.07
CA SER A 90 -8.17 6.21 -1.50
C SER A 90 -8.28 7.43 -0.58
N CYS A 91 -9.34 7.54 0.23
CA CYS A 91 -9.63 8.70 1.07
C CYS A 91 -8.49 8.98 2.07
N ASN A 92 -7.88 10.16 1.98
CA ASN A 92 -6.83 10.57 2.92
C ASN A 92 -7.42 10.94 4.27
N VAL A 93 -8.56 11.62 4.28
CA VAL A 93 -9.24 12.07 5.52
C VAL A 93 -9.60 10.87 6.40
N TYR A 94 -10.10 9.78 5.79
CA TYR A 94 -10.34 8.53 6.51
C TYR A 94 -9.07 7.98 7.15
N PHE A 95 -8.04 7.78 6.34
CA PHE A 95 -6.80 7.12 6.79
C PHE A 95 -5.92 7.99 7.70
N ALA A 96 -6.03 9.30 7.64
CA ALA A 96 -5.42 10.20 8.61
C ALA A 96 -6.04 10.01 10.01
N GLN A 97 -7.38 9.91 10.07
CA GLN A 97 -8.10 9.61 11.32
C GLN A 97 -7.76 8.21 11.85
N VAL A 98 -7.72 7.22 10.96
CA VAL A 98 -7.27 5.87 11.33
C VAL A 98 -5.85 5.88 11.86
N GLY A 99 -4.92 6.61 11.24
CA GLY A 99 -3.54 6.74 11.72
C GLY A 99 -3.44 7.29 13.13
N VAL A 100 -4.23 8.32 13.45
CA VAL A 100 -4.30 8.88 14.82
C VAL A 100 -4.94 7.87 15.78
N THR A 101 -6.00 7.18 15.36
CA THR A 101 -6.73 6.20 16.19
C THR A 101 -5.87 5.00 16.58
N ILE A 102 -5.10 4.44 15.65
CA ILE A 102 -4.22 3.30 15.96
C ILE A 102 -3.01 3.72 16.79
N GLY A 103 -2.63 4.98 16.73
CA GLY A 103 -1.57 5.56 17.53
C GLY A 103 -0.21 4.88 17.35
N LYS A 104 0.77 5.33 18.14
CA LYS A 104 2.14 4.78 18.12
C LYS A 104 2.16 3.25 18.26
N ASP A 105 1.37 2.69 19.17
CA ASP A 105 1.36 1.26 19.46
C ASP A 105 0.91 0.42 18.26
N GLY A 106 -0.10 0.90 17.51
CA GLY A 106 -0.55 0.27 16.28
C GLY A 106 0.52 0.31 15.18
N PHE A 107 1.21 1.43 15.04
CA PHE A 107 2.33 1.54 14.09
C PHE A 107 3.52 0.67 14.49
N ASP A 108 3.89 0.60 15.75
CA ASP A 108 4.96 -0.27 16.26
C ASP A 108 4.62 -1.75 16.07
N TRP A 109 3.34 -2.10 16.21
CA TRP A 109 2.86 -3.46 15.91
C TRP A 109 3.00 -3.78 14.42
N LEU A 110 2.54 -2.89 13.53
CA LEU A 110 2.69 -3.04 12.07
C LEU A 110 4.15 -3.16 11.67
N ARG A 111 5.03 -2.33 12.24
CA ARG A 111 6.47 -2.36 12.00
C ARG A 111 7.06 -3.75 12.27
N ARG A 112 6.74 -4.32 13.42
CA ARG A 112 7.24 -5.65 13.82
C ARG A 112 6.67 -6.77 12.95
N LEU A 113 5.35 -6.75 12.74
CA LEU A 113 4.64 -7.83 12.07
C LEU A 113 4.98 -7.92 10.58
N LEU A 114 5.06 -6.77 9.92
CA LEU A 114 5.42 -6.70 8.50
C LEU A 114 6.94 -6.65 8.27
N ARG A 115 7.76 -6.82 9.32
CA ARG A 115 9.23 -6.87 9.21
C ARG A 115 9.87 -5.61 8.66
N PHE A 116 9.29 -4.42 8.91
CA PHE A 116 9.97 -3.15 8.62
C PHE A 116 11.27 -3.05 9.43
N ASP A 117 12.23 -2.27 8.94
CA ASP A 117 13.58 -2.12 9.50
C ASP A 117 14.43 -3.40 9.49
N GLN A 118 13.97 -4.45 8.81
CA GLN A 118 14.72 -5.67 8.59
C GLN A 118 15.12 -5.80 7.11
N SER A 119 16.33 -6.29 6.87
CA SER A 119 16.76 -6.72 5.54
C SER A 119 16.20 -8.11 5.26
N LEU A 120 15.59 -8.28 4.11
CA LEU A 120 15.00 -9.55 3.68
C LEU A 120 16.01 -10.28 2.80
N THR A 121 16.50 -11.42 3.26
CA THR A 121 17.46 -12.23 2.50
C THR A 121 16.70 -13.08 1.49
N LEU A 122 16.91 -12.83 0.19
CA LEU A 122 16.26 -13.57 -0.89
C LEU A 122 17.08 -14.79 -1.34
N TYR A 123 18.39 -14.70 -1.19
CA TYR A 123 19.33 -15.76 -1.53
C TYR A 123 20.55 -15.73 -0.62
N LYS A 124 21.01 -16.90 -0.19
CA LYS A 124 22.26 -17.09 0.52
C LYS A 124 22.89 -18.39 0.03
N GLY A 125 24.00 -18.31 -0.67
CA GLY A 125 24.74 -19.44 -1.23
C GLY A 125 26.22 -19.31 -1.05
N ILE A 126 26.98 -20.27 -1.60
CA ILE A 126 28.46 -20.34 -1.48
C ILE A 126 29.11 -19.11 -2.15
N VAL A 127 28.54 -18.61 -3.24
CA VAL A 127 29.13 -17.54 -4.07
C VAL A 127 28.64 -16.14 -3.66
N GLY A 128 27.77 -16.02 -2.65
CA GLY A 128 27.30 -14.72 -2.19
C GLY A 128 25.88 -14.74 -1.63
N SER A 129 25.38 -13.56 -1.34
CA SER A 129 24.00 -13.38 -0.83
C SER A 129 23.32 -12.19 -1.50
N THR A 130 22.01 -12.28 -1.65
CA THR A 130 21.15 -11.17 -2.11
C THR A 130 20.12 -10.88 -1.05
N ALA A 131 20.06 -9.62 -0.65
CA ALA A 131 19.09 -9.14 0.35
C ALA A 131 18.55 -7.77 -0.07
N SER A 132 17.36 -7.43 0.44
CA SER A 132 16.79 -6.10 0.23
C SER A 132 17.44 -5.04 1.12
N ALA A 133 17.29 -3.78 0.75
CA ALA A 133 17.44 -2.68 1.71
C ALA A 133 16.35 -2.82 2.81
N LYS A 134 16.65 -2.27 3.98
CA LYS A 134 15.67 -2.16 5.06
C LYS A 134 14.66 -1.07 4.73
N SER A 135 13.38 -1.38 4.70
CA SER A 135 12.34 -0.35 4.70
C SER A 135 12.42 0.42 6.01
N ARG A 136 12.38 1.75 5.95
CA ARG A 136 12.59 2.63 7.10
C ARG A 136 11.25 3.04 7.70
N PHE A 137 11.03 2.63 8.92
CA PHE A 137 9.86 3.01 9.68
C PHE A 137 10.26 4.07 10.72
N PRO A 138 9.70 5.29 10.68
CA PRO A 138 10.11 6.32 11.61
C PRO A 138 9.68 5.98 13.04
N GLU A 139 10.48 6.41 14.00
CA GLU A 139 10.05 6.43 15.38
C GLU A 139 9.01 7.55 15.57
N LEU A 140 7.88 7.23 16.20
CA LEU A 140 6.76 8.13 16.39
C LEU A 140 6.73 8.62 17.85
N ASN A 141 6.46 9.91 18.00
CA ASN A 141 6.11 10.49 19.29
C ASN A 141 4.60 10.31 19.51
N PRO A 142 4.14 9.72 20.64
CA PRO A 142 2.71 9.54 20.93
C PRO A 142 1.91 10.86 20.96
N ASP A 143 2.55 11.99 21.22
CA ASP A 143 1.91 13.31 21.24
C ASP A 143 1.91 14.02 19.88
N ASP A 144 2.44 13.38 18.83
CA ASP A 144 2.51 13.93 17.46
C ASP A 144 1.45 13.29 16.55
N SER A 145 0.20 13.73 16.71
CA SER A 145 -0.91 13.23 15.91
C SER A 145 -0.80 13.58 14.42
N PHE A 146 -0.08 14.65 14.07
CA PHE A 146 0.16 14.98 12.68
C PHE A 146 1.06 13.96 11.98
N SER A 147 2.17 13.56 12.62
CA SER A 147 3.03 12.50 12.10
C SER A 147 2.25 11.17 11.95
N MET A 148 1.38 10.83 12.91
CA MET A 148 0.54 9.64 12.83
C MET A 148 -0.48 9.73 11.68
N ALA A 149 -1.09 10.89 11.47
CA ALA A 149 -1.99 11.15 10.35
C ALA A 149 -1.27 11.00 9.00
N LEU A 150 -0.06 11.53 8.86
CA LEU A 150 0.77 11.38 7.67
C LEU A 150 1.15 9.92 7.44
N MET A 151 1.55 9.20 8.47
CA MET A 151 1.85 7.77 8.40
C MET A 151 0.61 6.97 7.97
N GLY A 152 -0.58 7.33 8.44
CA GLY A 152 -1.85 6.73 8.05
C GLY A 152 -2.11 6.78 6.54
N ILE A 153 -1.60 7.80 5.86
CA ILE A 153 -1.69 7.95 4.40
C ILE A 153 -0.41 7.53 3.65
N GLY A 154 0.56 6.92 4.37
CA GLY A 154 1.83 6.46 3.79
C GLY A 154 2.80 7.57 3.42
N GLN A 155 2.71 8.70 4.09
CA GLN A 155 3.57 9.87 3.90
C GLN A 155 4.49 10.11 5.12
N GLY A 156 5.17 11.24 5.15
CA GLY A 156 6.11 11.59 6.20
C GLY A 156 7.47 10.93 5.98
N LYS A 157 8.06 10.36 7.03
CA LYS A 157 9.42 9.78 6.99
C LYS A 157 9.44 8.27 6.65
N LEU A 158 8.27 7.67 6.36
CA LEU A 158 8.18 6.27 5.96
C LEU A 158 8.80 6.06 4.58
N GLN A 159 9.70 5.09 4.46
CA GLN A 159 10.29 4.68 3.18
C GLN A 159 10.27 3.16 3.05
N VAL A 160 9.84 2.66 1.91
CA VAL A 160 9.69 1.23 1.65
C VAL A 160 10.38 0.83 0.35
N THR A 161 10.79 -0.44 0.26
CA THR A 161 11.20 -1.02 -1.01
C THR A 161 9.98 -1.51 -1.80
N PRO A 162 10.04 -1.55 -3.14
CA PRO A 162 8.98 -2.18 -3.95
C PRO A 162 8.75 -3.64 -3.59
N LEU A 163 9.81 -4.40 -3.28
CA LEU A 163 9.67 -5.77 -2.77
C LEU A 163 8.80 -5.83 -1.52
N HIS A 164 9.01 -4.94 -0.56
CA HIS A 164 8.25 -4.95 0.68
C HIS A 164 6.76 -4.70 0.43
N MET A 165 6.43 -3.79 -0.49
CA MET A 165 5.03 -3.55 -0.87
C MET A 165 4.41 -4.70 -1.66
N ALA A 166 5.21 -5.43 -2.48
CA ALA A 166 4.76 -6.69 -3.08
C ALA A 166 4.45 -7.75 -2.02
N MET A 167 5.26 -7.84 -0.96
CA MET A 167 5.00 -8.75 0.16
C MET A 167 3.72 -8.39 0.93
N VAL A 168 3.41 -7.11 1.09
CA VAL A 168 2.12 -6.68 1.69
C VAL A 168 0.95 -7.14 0.83
N ALA A 169 1.02 -6.97 -0.49
CA ALA A 169 -0.01 -7.47 -1.41
C ALA A 169 -0.11 -9.01 -1.37
N ALA A 170 1.04 -9.70 -1.39
CA ALA A 170 1.12 -11.16 -1.28
C ALA A 170 0.54 -11.67 0.05
N CYS A 171 0.76 -10.97 1.16
CA CYS A 171 0.21 -11.31 2.47
C CYS A 171 -1.33 -11.28 2.46
N VAL A 172 -1.93 -10.23 1.86
CA VAL A 172 -3.38 -10.16 1.67
C VAL A 172 -3.84 -11.30 0.77
N ALA A 173 -3.16 -11.59 -0.33
CA ALA A 173 -3.48 -12.68 -1.24
C ALA A 173 -3.39 -14.07 -0.57
N ASN A 174 -2.46 -14.25 0.35
CA ASN A 174 -2.12 -15.50 1.04
C ASN A 174 -2.79 -15.62 2.43
N GLN A 175 -4.05 -15.25 2.53
CA GLN A 175 -4.87 -15.39 3.76
C GLN A 175 -4.21 -14.77 5.01
N GLY A 176 -3.44 -13.71 4.83
CA GLY A 176 -2.77 -12.99 5.90
C GLY A 176 -1.44 -13.58 6.35
N MET A 177 -0.91 -14.60 5.67
CA MET A 177 0.39 -15.18 5.96
C MET A 177 1.50 -14.43 5.21
N LEU A 178 2.45 -13.88 5.94
CA LEU A 178 3.64 -13.25 5.38
C LEU A 178 4.70 -14.30 5.11
N MET A 179 5.24 -14.33 3.90
CA MET A 179 6.23 -15.30 3.47
C MET A 179 7.60 -14.65 3.27
N GLN A 180 8.66 -15.41 3.56
CA GLN A 180 10.03 -15.03 3.22
C GLN A 180 10.20 -15.02 1.70
N PRO A 181 10.63 -13.91 1.08
CA PRO A 181 10.91 -13.90 -0.35
C PRO A 181 12.17 -14.73 -0.65
N ARG A 182 12.16 -15.42 -1.80
CA ARG A 182 13.30 -16.22 -2.28
C ARG A 182 13.48 -16.05 -3.78
N LEU A 183 14.71 -16.18 -4.27
CA LEU A 183 15.04 -16.10 -5.71
C LEU A 183 15.08 -17.47 -6.37
N THR A 184 15.26 -18.54 -5.61
CA THR A 184 15.45 -19.89 -6.12
C THR A 184 14.43 -20.85 -5.52
N PHE A 185 14.08 -21.91 -6.26
CA PHE A 185 13.11 -22.93 -5.84
C PHE A 185 13.72 -24.05 -4.98
N ASP A 186 15.04 -24.12 -4.90
CA ASP A 186 15.78 -25.09 -4.08
C ASP A 186 15.65 -24.87 -2.56
N LYS A 187 15.24 -23.70 -2.16
CA LYS A 187 14.94 -23.39 -0.76
C LYS A 187 13.48 -23.68 -0.44
N PRO A 188 13.18 -24.22 0.75
CA PRO A 188 11.80 -24.39 1.20
C PRO A 188 11.10 -23.02 1.33
N MET A 189 9.77 -23.04 1.26
CA MET A 189 8.97 -21.87 1.64
C MET A 189 9.04 -21.68 3.14
N GLU A 190 9.29 -20.45 3.58
CA GLU A 190 9.39 -20.07 4.98
C GLU A 190 8.31 -19.05 5.34
N GLU A 191 7.54 -19.34 6.38
CA GLU A 191 6.54 -18.43 6.92
C GLU A 191 7.20 -17.47 7.91
N LEU A 192 7.04 -16.17 7.69
CA LEU A 192 7.51 -15.13 8.60
C LEU A 192 6.51 -14.84 9.74
N GLY A 193 5.29 -15.34 9.58
CA GLY A 193 4.20 -15.21 10.53
C GLY A 193 2.91 -14.65 9.92
N ARG A 194 1.84 -14.74 10.69
CA ARG A 194 0.52 -14.27 10.28
C ARG A 194 0.35 -12.79 10.61
N ALA A 195 0.17 -11.96 9.59
CA ALA A 195 0.00 -10.50 9.73
C ALA A 195 -1.45 -10.08 9.94
N MET A 196 -2.41 -10.89 9.51
CA MET A 196 -3.85 -10.67 9.72
C MET A 196 -4.58 -12.02 9.66
N SER A 197 -5.78 -12.08 10.22
CA SER A 197 -6.63 -13.28 10.12
C SER A 197 -7.04 -13.57 8.67
N PRO A 198 -7.37 -14.83 8.32
CA PRO A 198 -7.93 -15.15 7.01
C PRO A 198 -9.21 -14.36 6.70
N ARG A 199 -10.00 -14.04 7.72
CA ARG A 199 -11.23 -13.23 7.60
C ARG A 199 -10.91 -11.79 7.20
N THR A 200 -9.96 -11.14 7.89
CA THR A 200 -9.50 -9.79 7.54
C THR A 200 -8.90 -9.76 6.13
N SER A 201 -8.10 -10.77 5.79
CA SER A 201 -7.54 -10.93 4.45
C SER A 201 -8.63 -11.02 3.38
N ALA A 202 -9.69 -11.82 3.60
CA ALA A 202 -10.80 -11.94 2.66
C ALA A 202 -11.50 -10.59 2.43
N PHE A 203 -11.85 -9.87 3.50
CA PHE A 203 -12.42 -8.53 3.36
C PHE A 203 -11.50 -7.54 2.65
N MET A 204 -10.19 -7.57 2.94
CA MET A 204 -9.23 -6.69 2.27
C MET A 204 -9.08 -7.03 0.79
N ARG A 205 -9.14 -8.33 0.41
CA ARG A 205 -9.16 -8.76 -1.00
C ARG A 205 -10.35 -8.15 -1.74
N ASP A 206 -11.55 -8.22 -1.15
CA ASP A 206 -12.77 -7.64 -1.75
C ASP A 206 -12.67 -6.12 -1.87
N MET A 207 -12.12 -5.44 -0.86
CA MET A 207 -11.89 -3.99 -0.92
C MET A 207 -10.87 -3.62 -2.00
N MET A 208 -9.80 -4.40 -2.15
CA MET A 208 -8.80 -4.20 -3.21
C MET A 208 -9.36 -4.51 -4.60
N ALA A 209 -10.31 -5.43 -4.73
CA ALA A 209 -11.02 -5.66 -5.99
C ALA A 209 -11.82 -4.42 -6.40
N ARG A 210 -12.55 -3.78 -5.47
CA ARG A 210 -13.30 -2.54 -5.75
C ARG A 210 -12.43 -1.38 -6.24
N VAL A 211 -11.18 -1.30 -5.82
CA VAL A 211 -10.22 -0.30 -6.36
C VAL A 211 -10.04 -0.47 -7.87
N VAL A 212 -10.07 -1.71 -8.34
CA VAL A 212 -9.87 -2.08 -9.76
C VAL A 212 -11.18 -1.98 -10.55
N THR A 213 -12.32 -2.39 -9.97
CA THR A 213 -13.61 -2.37 -10.67
C THR A 213 -14.29 -0.99 -10.67
N ASP A 214 -14.25 -0.28 -9.55
CA ASP A 214 -15.04 0.94 -9.33
C ASP A 214 -14.19 2.16 -8.90
N GLY A 215 -12.96 1.90 -8.44
CA GLY A 215 -12.10 2.88 -7.80
C GLY A 215 -11.02 3.49 -8.67
N THR A 216 -9.92 3.81 -8.03
CA THR A 216 -8.82 4.59 -8.60
C THR A 216 -8.02 3.88 -9.70
N ALA A 217 -8.14 2.55 -9.85
CA ALA A 217 -7.50 1.78 -10.92
C ALA A 217 -8.47 1.39 -12.06
N ARG A 218 -9.77 1.69 -11.97
CA ARG A 218 -10.80 1.24 -12.90
C ARG A 218 -10.43 1.47 -14.38
N LYS A 219 -10.00 2.66 -14.73
CA LYS A 219 -9.65 2.99 -16.12
C LYS A 219 -8.47 2.17 -16.65
N ALA A 220 -7.52 1.83 -15.80
CA ALA A 220 -6.35 1.05 -16.19
C ALA A 220 -6.69 -0.41 -16.49
N PHE A 221 -7.69 -0.96 -15.81
CA PHE A 221 -8.09 -2.37 -15.94
C PHE A 221 -9.40 -2.58 -16.75
N ASP A 222 -9.92 -1.50 -17.36
CA ASP A 222 -11.10 -1.61 -18.20
C ASP A 222 -10.88 -2.64 -19.34
N GLY A 223 -11.82 -3.59 -19.49
CA GLY A 223 -11.71 -4.69 -20.43
C GLY A 223 -10.63 -5.74 -20.12
N PHE A 224 -10.08 -5.77 -18.91
CA PHE A 224 -9.16 -6.83 -18.49
C PHE A 224 -9.95 -8.05 -17.97
N GLU A 225 -9.73 -9.21 -18.58
CA GLU A 225 -10.57 -10.40 -18.32
C GLU A 225 -10.31 -11.08 -16.98
N MET A 226 -9.07 -10.94 -16.44
CA MET A 226 -8.70 -11.55 -15.17
C MET A 226 -9.10 -10.66 -14.00
N SER A 227 -9.67 -11.26 -12.96
CA SER A 227 -9.98 -10.56 -11.71
C SER A 227 -8.71 -10.18 -10.96
N VAL A 228 -8.63 -8.93 -10.50
CA VAL A 228 -7.44 -8.36 -9.84
C VAL A 228 -7.83 -7.67 -8.55
N GLY A 229 -7.09 -7.92 -7.48
CA GLY A 229 -7.09 -7.07 -6.30
C GLY A 229 -5.93 -6.08 -6.36
N GLY A 230 -6.19 -4.79 -6.15
CA GLY A 230 -5.13 -3.80 -6.25
C GLY A 230 -5.31 -2.55 -5.43
N LYS A 231 -4.26 -1.74 -5.33
CA LYS A 231 -4.28 -0.40 -4.73
C LYS A 231 -3.33 0.52 -5.46
N THR A 232 -3.82 1.68 -5.86
CA THR A 232 -3.00 2.76 -6.42
C THR A 232 -2.40 3.63 -5.32
N GLY A 233 -1.28 4.25 -5.61
CA GLY A 233 -0.67 5.27 -4.77
C GLY A 233 -0.04 6.38 -5.60
N SER A 234 -0.02 7.57 -5.02
CA SER A 234 0.73 8.73 -5.53
C SER A 234 1.43 9.32 -4.33
N ALA A 235 2.73 9.10 -4.24
CA ALA A 235 3.52 9.50 -3.10
C ALA A 235 4.25 10.80 -3.40
N GLN A 236 4.02 11.83 -2.57
CA GLN A 236 4.68 13.11 -2.74
C GLN A 236 6.20 12.96 -2.64
N ASN A 237 6.90 13.71 -3.47
CA ASN A 237 8.35 13.74 -3.56
C ASN A 237 8.82 15.19 -3.46
N PRO A 238 9.80 15.51 -2.60
CA PRO A 238 10.29 16.88 -2.44
C PRO A 238 10.97 17.46 -3.69
N THR A 239 11.41 16.60 -4.62
CA THR A 239 12.28 16.99 -5.74
C THR A 239 11.65 16.79 -7.11
N GLY A 240 10.33 16.62 -7.22
CA GLY A 240 9.65 16.43 -8.51
C GLY A 240 8.21 16.00 -8.37
N ASP A 241 7.67 15.45 -9.44
CA ASP A 241 6.34 14.87 -9.44
C ASP A 241 6.25 13.70 -8.46
N SER A 242 5.04 13.39 -8.01
CA SER A 242 4.79 12.26 -7.14
C SER A 242 5.32 10.95 -7.75
N HIS A 243 5.80 10.03 -6.93
CA HIS A 243 6.05 8.65 -7.37
C HIS A 243 4.72 7.94 -7.57
N ALA A 244 4.52 7.36 -8.76
CA ALA A 244 3.32 6.59 -9.07
C ALA A 244 3.48 5.14 -8.59
N TRP A 245 2.51 4.64 -7.83
CA TRP A 245 2.50 3.30 -7.27
C TRP A 245 1.27 2.50 -7.68
N PHE A 246 1.47 1.20 -7.85
CA PHE A 246 0.42 0.19 -7.83
C PHE A 246 0.95 -1.06 -7.12
N ILE A 247 0.14 -1.62 -6.22
CA ILE A 247 0.35 -2.97 -5.67
C ILE A 247 -0.90 -3.79 -5.92
N GLY A 248 -0.73 -5.10 -6.12
CA GLY A 248 -1.89 -5.97 -6.33
C GLY A 248 -1.51 -7.43 -6.43
N PHE A 249 -2.51 -8.24 -6.74
CA PHE A 249 -2.38 -9.68 -6.96
C PHE A 249 -3.47 -10.16 -7.91
N ALA A 250 -3.22 -11.28 -8.55
CA ALA A 250 -4.14 -11.91 -9.50
C ALA A 250 -3.93 -13.45 -9.56
N PRO A 251 -4.96 -14.23 -9.95
CA PRO A 251 -6.37 -13.88 -9.94
C PRO A 251 -6.92 -13.58 -8.55
N LEU A 252 -8.06 -12.89 -8.44
CA LEU A 252 -8.64 -12.53 -7.15
C LEU A 252 -9.05 -13.75 -6.31
N GLU A 253 -9.67 -14.76 -6.95
CA GLU A 253 -10.23 -15.94 -6.28
C GLU A 253 -9.14 -16.92 -5.84
N ARG A 254 -8.13 -17.11 -6.69
CA ARG A 254 -7.00 -18.02 -6.47
C ARG A 254 -5.68 -17.31 -6.79
N PRO A 255 -5.21 -16.42 -5.92
CA PRO A 255 -4.02 -15.63 -6.19
C PRO A 255 -2.79 -16.49 -6.51
N GLN A 256 -2.14 -16.20 -7.62
CA GLN A 256 -0.95 -16.91 -8.11
C GLN A 256 0.26 -15.97 -8.21
N ILE A 257 0.00 -14.67 -8.34
CA ILE A 257 1.05 -13.65 -8.45
C ILE A 257 0.70 -12.43 -7.62
N ALA A 258 1.69 -11.84 -6.98
CA ALA A 258 1.61 -10.49 -6.41
C ALA A 258 2.57 -9.57 -7.14
N ILE A 259 2.18 -8.32 -7.31
CA ILE A 259 2.94 -7.33 -8.07
C ILE A 259 3.03 -6.01 -7.28
N SER A 260 4.18 -5.36 -7.42
CA SER A 260 4.37 -3.97 -6.99
C SER A 260 5.09 -3.21 -8.09
N VAL A 261 4.52 -2.10 -8.52
CA VAL A 261 5.07 -1.20 -9.53
C VAL A 261 5.28 0.15 -8.90
N VAL A 262 6.47 0.70 -9.07
CA VAL A 262 6.78 2.11 -8.78
C VAL A 262 7.39 2.77 -10.00
N VAL A 263 6.92 3.97 -10.30
CA VAL A 263 7.50 4.83 -11.34
C VAL A 263 7.95 6.12 -10.68
N GLU A 264 9.27 6.31 -10.64
CA GLU A 264 9.88 7.52 -10.07
C GLU A 264 9.37 8.76 -10.83
N ASN A 265 8.85 9.75 -10.11
CA ASN A 265 8.30 10.98 -10.67
C ASN A 265 7.20 10.76 -11.74
N GLY A 266 6.48 9.64 -11.62
CA GLY A 266 5.47 9.21 -12.59
C GLY A 266 4.08 9.82 -12.39
N GLY A 267 3.90 10.70 -11.42
CA GLY A 267 2.63 11.35 -11.14
C GLY A 267 1.61 10.43 -10.45
N TYR A 268 0.51 10.14 -11.10
CA TYR A 268 -0.60 9.39 -10.49
C TYR A 268 -0.51 7.88 -10.74
N GLY A 269 -0.66 7.10 -9.66
CA GLY A 269 -0.61 5.65 -9.72
C GLY A 269 -1.63 5.02 -10.67
N GLY A 270 -2.88 5.53 -10.68
CA GLY A 270 -3.95 5.02 -11.53
C GLY A 270 -3.71 5.23 -13.04
N SER A 271 -3.00 6.27 -13.44
CA SER A 271 -2.70 6.56 -14.85
C SER A 271 -1.33 6.08 -15.32
N THR A 272 -0.42 5.79 -14.40
CA THR A 272 0.97 5.43 -14.75
C THR A 272 1.35 4.04 -14.29
N ALA A 273 1.28 3.73 -12.98
CA ALA A 273 1.72 2.44 -12.46
C ALA A 273 0.71 1.31 -12.69
N ALA A 274 -0.60 1.61 -12.61
CA ALA A 274 -1.64 0.60 -12.81
C ALA A 274 -1.67 0.03 -14.25
N PRO A 275 -1.53 0.82 -15.35
CA PRO A 275 -1.41 0.28 -16.70
C PRO A 275 -0.18 -0.63 -16.88
N ILE A 276 0.95 -0.28 -16.26
CA ILE A 276 2.16 -1.14 -16.29
C ILE A 276 1.91 -2.47 -15.58
N ALA A 277 1.24 -2.43 -14.42
CA ALA A 277 0.87 -3.65 -13.70
C ALA A 277 -0.07 -4.52 -14.52
N ARG A 278 -1.11 -3.94 -15.15
CA ARG A 278 -1.99 -4.66 -16.08
C ARG A 278 -1.20 -5.35 -17.19
N HIS A 279 -0.34 -4.62 -17.87
CA HIS A 279 0.46 -5.19 -18.96
C HIS A 279 1.37 -6.33 -18.47
N ALA A 280 1.98 -6.20 -17.29
CA ALA A 280 2.76 -7.29 -16.70
C ALA A 280 1.91 -8.54 -16.41
N LEU A 281 0.67 -8.39 -15.93
CA LEU A 281 -0.26 -9.49 -15.72
C LEU A 281 -0.71 -10.13 -17.05
N GLU A 282 -0.95 -9.34 -18.10
CA GLU A 282 -1.23 -9.85 -19.46
C GLU A 282 -0.09 -10.71 -19.99
N LEU A 283 1.15 -10.24 -19.82
CA LEU A 283 2.33 -11.02 -20.20
C LEU A 283 2.48 -12.29 -19.37
N ALA A 284 2.26 -12.22 -18.06
CA ALA A 284 2.31 -13.39 -17.18
C ALA A 284 1.29 -14.45 -17.59
N THR A 285 0.09 -14.05 -18.00
CA THR A 285 -0.93 -14.95 -18.55
C THR A 285 -0.49 -15.54 -19.90
N ARG A 286 -0.02 -14.68 -20.80
CA ARG A 286 0.44 -15.10 -22.15
C ARG A 286 1.58 -16.13 -22.08
N TYR A 287 2.48 -15.98 -21.12
CA TYR A 287 3.60 -16.91 -20.91
C TYR A 287 3.25 -18.10 -20.00
N GLY A 288 2.00 -18.25 -19.59
CA GLY A 288 1.54 -19.37 -18.77
C GLY A 288 2.05 -19.37 -17.35
N LEU A 289 2.54 -18.22 -16.85
CA LEU A 289 2.98 -18.07 -15.46
C LEU A 289 1.82 -17.98 -14.48
N ILE A 290 0.68 -17.51 -14.95
CA ILE A 290 -0.59 -17.47 -14.20
C ILE A 290 -1.73 -17.92 -15.13
N ARG A 291 -2.81 -18.41 -14.51
CA ARG A 291 -4.01 -18.84 -15.21
C ARG A 291 -5.22 -18.10 -14.65
N PRO A 292 -6.14 -17.62 -15.52
CA PRO A 292 -7.40 -16.99 -15.09
C PRO A 292 -8.23 -17.85 -14.17
#